data_f4b7839df22e98655792af720a5d937a
#
_entry.id   f4b7839df22e98655792af720a5d937a
#
_cell.length_a   1.000
_cell.length_b   1.000
_cell.length_c   1.000
_cell.angle_alpha   90.00
_cell.angle_beta   90.00
_cell.angle_gamma   90.00
#
_symmetry.space_group_name_H-M   'P 1'
#
loop_
_entity.id
_entity.type
_entity.pdbx_description
1 polymer ?
#
loop_
_entity_poly.entity_id
_entity_poly.type
_entity_poly.pdbx_seq_one_letter_code
_entity_poly.pdbx_strand_id
1 'polypeptide(L)'
;MVYIYKKKVGNKSYYYLRASQKKDGKMITKDIAYLGNTLNDVRKELEKIPKYKTEIRKAYKNITNFLESNRYIEKVQSMKLKKDDLIGDKLIEVEACRQHYMGEFLRQEKLTKEEIWRNFIIDFAFNTASIEGNTINLAEVRELL
;
A
#
# COMPACT_ATOMS: atom_id res chain seq x y z
N MET A 1 15.98 7.60 -1.18
CA MET A 1 14.92 6.66 -0.78
C MET A 1 14.68 5.69 -1.93
N VAL A 2 14.55 4.40 -1.66
CA VAL A 2 14.23 3.39 -2.68
C VAL A 2 12.79 2.89 -2.52
N TYR A 3 12.15 2.52 -3.62
CA TYR A 3 10.79 2.00 -3.65
C TYR A 3 10.55 1.15 -4.91
N ILE A 4 9.50 0.34 -4.90
CA ILE A 4 9.08 -0.41 -6.08
C ILE A 4 8.16 0.47 -6.92
N TYR A 5 8.47 0.55 -8.22
CA TYR A 5 7.65 1.21 -9.22
C TYR A 5 7.04 0.18 -10.16
N LYS A 6 5.71 0.22 -10.28
CA LYS A 6 4.95 -0.64 -11.20
C LYS A 6 4.64 0.15 -12.47
N LYS A 7 5.14 -0.32 -13.60
CA LYS A 7 4.81 0.20 -14.94
C LYS A 7 3.85 -0.76 -15.62
N LYS A 8 2.72 -0.26 -16.09
CA LYS A 8 1.76 -1.05 -16.88
C LYS A 8 1.97 -0.76 -18.35
N VAL A 9 2.12 -1.81 -19.17
CA VAL A 9 2.22 -1.70 -20.63
C VAL A 9 1.24 -2.71 -21.22
N GLY A 10 0.14 -2.21 -21.78
CA GLY A 10 -1.01 -3.03 -22.16
C GLY A 10 -1.56 -3.77 -20.93
N ASN A 11 -1.71 -5.08 -21.05
CA ASN A 11 -2.20 -5.94 -19.94
C ASN A 11 -1.08 -6.49 -19.04
N LYS A 12 0.19 -6.13 -19.27
CA LYS A 12 1.33 -6.62 -18.50
C LYS A 12 1.83 -5.58 -17.51
N SER A 13 2.21 -6.03 -16.33
CA SER A 13 2.86 -5.20 -15.31
C SER A 13 4.36 -5.50 -15.29
N TYR A 14 5.17 -4.47 -15.12
CA TYR A 14 6.63 -4.55 -15.03
C TYR A 14 7.04 -3.81 -13.76
N TYR A 15 7.88 -4.43 -12.96
CA TYR A 15 8.32 -3.90 -11.67
C TYR A 15 9.78 -3.49 -11.74
N TYR A 16 10.07 -2.33 -11.18
CA TYR A 16 11.43 -1.75 -11.12
C TYR A 16 11.73 -1.32 -9.69
N LEU A 17 12.97 -1.54 -9.24
CA LEU A 17 13.50 -0.84 -8.08
C LEU A 17 13.92 0.56 -8.52
N ARG A 18 13.36 1.57 -7.89
CA ARG A 18 13.60 2.98 -8.22
C ARG A 18 14.18 3.72 -7.03
N ALA A 19 15.18 4.56 -7.25
CA ALA A 19 15.68 5.50 -6.25
C ALA A 19 15.20 6.91 -6.56
N SER A 20 14.86 7.63 -5.49
CA SER A 20 14.57 9.05 -5.52
C SER A 20 15.62 9.79 -4.69
N GLN A 21 16.26 10.79 -5.29
CA GLN A 21 17.27 11.64 -4.68
C GLN A 21 16.95 13.11 -4.97
N LYS A 22 17.17 13.97 -3.98
CA LYS A 22 17.08 15.42 -4.18
C LYS A 22 18.44 15.94 -4.66
N LYS A 23 18.47 16.55 -5.85
CA LYS A 23 19.65 17.20 -6.41
C LYS A 23 19.28 18.60 -6.87
N ASP A 24 20.00 19.61 -6.41
CA ASP A 24 19.78 21.02 -6.76
C ASP A 24 18.32 21.48 -6.56
N GLY A 25 17.72 21.08 -5.43
CA GLY A 25 16.34 21.40 -5.10
C GLY A 25 15.25 20.56 -5.83
N LYS A 26 15.63 19.80 -6.87
CA LYS A 26 14.72 18.98 -7.67
C LYS A 26 14.80 17.51 -7.26
N MET A 27 13.64 16.83 -7.28
CA MET A 27 13.59 15.37 -7.08
C MET A 27 13.90 14.65 -8.39
N ILE A 28 15.00 13.91 -8.39
CA ILE A 28 15.41 13.07 -9.53
C ILE A 28 15.13 11.62 -9.18
N THR A 29 14.43 10.92 -10.07
CA THR A 29 14.15 9.48 -9.92
C THR A 29 14.94 8.70 -10.96
N LYS A 30 15.54 7.58 -10.55
CA LYS A 30 16.29 6.69 -11.44
C LYS A 30 15.88 5.24 -11.21
N ASP A 31 15.66 4.51 -12.30
CA ASP A 31 15.47 3.06 -12.23
C ASP A 31 16.83 2.41 -11.95
N ILE A 32 16.88 1.61 -10.87
CA ILE A 32 18.09 0.94 -10.39
C ILE A 32 18.19 -0.45 -11.01
N ALA A 33 17.08 -1.19 -10.96
CA ALA A 33 17.04 -2.57 -11.44
C ALA A 33 15.62 -2.91 -11.91
N TYR A 34 15.55 -3.77 -12.91
CA TYR A 34 14.33 -4.46 -13.30
C TYR A 34 14.10 -5.65 -12.36
N LEU A 35 12.90 -5.78 -11.81
CA LEU A 35 12.55 -6.80 -10.83
C LEU A 35 11.65 -7.91 -11.38
N GLY A 36 11.31 -7.86 -12.66
CA GLY A 36 10.43 -8.85 -13.27
C GLY A 36 9.02 -8.34 -13.54
N ASN A 37 8.13 -9.28 -13.88
CA ASN A 37 6.74 -9.00 -14.23
C ASN A 37 5.72 -9.66 -13.27
N THR A 38 6.19 -10.45 -12.29
CA THR A 38 5.38 -11.05 -11.24
C THR A 38 5.90 -10.63 -9.86
N LEU A 39 5.03 -10.66 -8.85
CA LEU A 39 5.42 -10.36 -7.47
C LEU A 39 6.43 -11.37 -6.90
N ASN A 40 6.39 -12.61 -7.39
CA ASN A 40 7.37 -13.63 -6.99
C ASN A 40 8.77 -13.31 -7.53
N ASP A 41 8.86 -12.83 -8.77
CA ASP A 41 10.13 -12.36 -9.35
C ASP A 41 10.69 -11.20 -8.56
N VAL A 42 9.82 -10.22 -8.23
CA VAL A 42 10.21 -9.05 -7.43
C VAL A 42 10.89 -9.45 -6.13
N ARG A 43 10.32 -10.42 -5.38
CA ARG A 43 10.92 -10.89 -4.13
C ARG A 43 12.30 -11.51 -4.35
N LYS A 44 12.44 -12.39 -5.35
CA LYS A 44 13.70 -13.07 -5.69
C LYS A 44 14.78 -12.08 -6.16
N GLU A 45 14.40 -11.12 -7.01
CA GLU A 45 15.36 -10.15 -7.56
C GLU A 45 15.81 -9.12 -6.52
N LEU A 46 14.95 -8.72 -5.56
CA LEU A 46 15.37 -7.83 -4.46
C LEU A 46 16.49 -8.43 -3.61
N GLU A 47 16.51 -9.74 -3.42
CA GLU A 47 17.57 -10.44 -2.66
C GLU A 47 18.92 -10.44 -3.40
N LYS A 48 18.91 -10.34 -4.72
CA LYS A 48 20.10 -10.39 -5.58
C LYS A 48 20.78 -9.04 -5.78
N ILE A 49 20.33 -7.96 -5.12
CA ILE A 49 20.88 -6.60 -5.29
C ILE A 49 21.71 -6.18 -4.06
N PRO A 50 22.94 -6.67 -3.89
CA PRO A 50 23.74 -6.43 -2.69
C PRO A 50 24.10 -4.94 -2.51
N LYS A 51 24.30 -4.20 -3.62
CA LYS A 51 24.68 -2.79 -3.60
C LYS A 51 23.64 -1.89 -2.89
N TYR A 52 22.38 -2.26 -2.90
CA TYR A 52 21.28 -1.48 -2.31
C TYR A 52 20.65 -2.18 -1.10
N LYS A 53 21.32 -3.18 -0.53
CA LYS A 53 20.79 -3.97 0.59
C LYS A 53 20.40 -3.10 1.80
N THR A 54 21.19 -2.09 2.11
CA THR A 54 20.92 -1.16 3.23
C THR A 54 19.70 -0.30 2.96
N GLU A 55 19.60 0.26 1.75
CA GLU A 55 18.47 1.10 1.34
C GLU A 55 17.17 0.31 1.22
N ILE A 56 17.22 -0.91 0.70
CA ILE A 56 16.09 -1.85 0.64
C ILE A 56 15.64 -2.19 2.06
N ARG A 57 16.58 -2.45 2.99
CA ARG A 57 16.24 -2.72 4.40
C ARG A 57 15.58 -1.52 5.08
N LYS A 58 16.05 -0.30 4.84
CA LYS A 58 15.41 0.93 5.35
C LYS A 58 13.99 1.13 4.77
N ALA A 59 13.75 0.71 3.54
CA ALA A 59 12.45 0.79 2.85
C ALA A 59 11.58 -0.46 3.03
N TYR A 60 11.99 -1.43 3.85
CA TYR A 60 11.35 -2.75 3.98
C TYR A 60 9.84 -2.67 4.20
N LYS A 61 9.38 -1.83 5.12
CA LYS A 61 7.96 -1.67 5.43
C LYS A 61 7.16 -1.23 4.19
N ASN A 62 7.65 -0.24 3.45
CA ASN A 62 6.99 0.25 2.24
C ASN A 62 6.99 -0.78 1.11
N ILE A 63 8.09 -1.52 0.97
CA ILE A 63 8.23 -2.60 -0.02
C ILE A 63 7.27 -3.73 0.31
N THR A 64 7.20 -4.16 1.56
CA THR A 64 6.28 -5.22 2.02
C THR A 64 4.83 -4.81 1.81
N ASN A 65 4.44 -3.61 2.24
CA ASN A 65 3.09 -3.11 2.04
C ASN A 65 2.70 -3.06 0.55
N PHE A 66 3.64 -2.63 -0.31
CA PHE A 66 3.42 -2.63 -1.75
C PHE A 66 3.18 -4.06 -2.30
N LEU A 67 4.01 -5.03 -1.89
CA LEU A 67 3.88 -6.41 -2.35
C LEU A 67 2.58 -7.05 -1.88
N GLU A 68 2.19 -6.82 -0.64
CA GLU A 68 0.94 -7.35 -0.07
C GLU A 68 -0.29 -6.75 -0.76
N SER A 69 -0.35 -5.44 -0.90
CA SER A 69 -1.45 -4.77 -1.60
C SER A 69 -1.61 -5.26 -3.03
N ASN A 70 -0.51 -5.37 -3.78
CA ASN A 70 -0.56 -5.85 -5.15
C ASN A 70 -0.92 -7.34 -5.25
N ARG A 71 -0.58 -8.18 -4.26
CA ARG A 71 -0.99 -9.60 -4.22
C ARG A 71 -2.51 -9.75 -4.24
N TYR A 72 -3.22 -8.96 -3.46
CA TYR A 72 -4.69 -8.99 -3.44
C TYR A 72 -5.28 -8.42 -4.72
N ILE A 73 -4.70 -7.36 -5.28
CA ILE A 73 -5.13 -6.79 -6.57
C ILE A 73 -4.96 -7.82 -7.70
N GLU A 74 -3.82 -8.50 -7.81
CA GLU A 74 -3.59 -9.53 -8.82
C GLU A 74 -4.54 -10.73 -8.66
N LYS A 75 -4.79 -11.15 -7.41
CA LYS A 75 -5.78 -12.19 -7.11
C LYS A 75 -7.17 -11.81 -7.61
N VAL A 76 -7.61 -10.59 -7.33
CA VAL A 76 -8.95 -10.12 -7.72
C VAL A 76 -9.06 -9.92 -9.23
N GLN A 77 -7.99 -9.46 -9.90
CA GLN A 77 -7.97 -9.33 -11.36
C GLN A 77 -8.16 -10.66 -12.09
N SER A 78 -7.81 -11.79 -11.46
CA SER A 78 -8.05 -13.12 -12.00
C SER A 78 -9.46 -13.66 -11.74
N MET A 79 -10.27 -12.95 -10.94
CA MET A 79 -11.64 -13.34 -10.61
C MET A 79 -12.64 -12.75 -11.61
N LYS A 80 -13.77 -13.46 -11.83
CA LYS A 80 -14.92 -12.89 -12.54
C LYS A 80 -15.72 -12.04 -11.57
N LEU A 81 -15.55 -10.72 -11.64
CA LEU A 81 -16.33 -9.79 -10.84
C LEU A 81 -17.63 -9.44 -11.56
N LYS A 82 -18.74 -9.34 -10.79
CA LYS A 82 -19.98 -8.77 -11.28
C LYS A 82 -19.79 -7.25 -11.38
N LYS A 83 -20.13 -6.68 -12.55
CA LYS A 83 -20.04 -5.23 -12.74
C LYS A 83 -20.90 -4.50 -11.70
N ASP A 84 -20.37 -3.43 -11.16
CA ASP A 84 -21.03 -2.53 -10.23
C ASP A 84 -20.92 -1.11 -10.78
N ASP A 85 -22.05 -0.52 -11.13
CA ASP A 85 -22.09 0.78 -11.80
C ASP A 85 -21.83 1.96 -10.83
N LEU A 86 -22.00 1.74 -9.52
CA LEU A 86 -21.70 2.75 -8.48
C LEU A 86 -20.20 2.82 -8.20
N ILE A 87 -19.53 1.66 -8.12
CA ILE A 87 -18.10 1.57 -7.79
C ILE A 87 -17.23 1.77 -9.05
N GLY A 88 -17.73 1.32 -10.21
CA GLY A 88 -17.05 1.47 -11.49
C GLY A 88 -15.63 0.88 -11.52
N ASP A 89 -14.67 1.66 -11.98
CA ASP A 89 -13.25 1.24 -12.14
C ASP A 89 -12.55 0.92 -10.80
N LYS A 90 -13.10 1.36 -9.67
CA LYS A 90 -12.56 1.09 -8.34
C LYS A 90 -12.95 -0.28 -7.79
N LEU A 91 -13.78 -1.03 -8.49
CA LEU A 91 -14.28 -2.33 -8.03
C LEU A 91 -13.15 -3.31 -7.67
N ILE A 92 -12.08 -3.34 -8.47
CA ILE A 92 -10.93 -4.21 -8.21
C ILE A 92 -10.24 -3.84 -6.90
N GLU A 93 -10.04 -2.55 -6.64
CA GLU A 93 -9.40 -2.06 -5.42
C GLU A 93 -10.26 -2.36 -4.19
N VAL A 94 -11.57 -2.10 -4.26
CA VAL A 94 -12.52 -2.36 -3.18
C VAL A 94 -12.59 -3.85 -2.87
N GLU A 95 -12.67 -4.71 -3.89
CA GLU A 95 -12.70 -6.16 -3.70
C GLU A 95 -11.36 -6.69 -3.15
N ALA A 96 -10.23 -6.11 -3.56
CA ALA A 96 -8.92 -6.44 -2.99
C ALA A 96 -8.87 -6.10 -1.49
N CYS A 97 -9.38 -4.94 -1.09
CA CYS A 97 -9.52 -4.56 0.33
C CYS A 97 -10.43 -5.55 1.08
N ARG A 98 -11.58 -5.94 0.49
CA ARG A 98 -12.47 -6.94 1.07
C ARG A 98 -11.79 -8.29 1.26
N GLN A 99 -11.04 -8.76 0.27
CA GLN A 99 -10.29 -10.02 0.35
C GLN A 99 -9.19 -9.97 1.42
N HIS A 100 -8.49 -8.85 1.55
CA HIS A 100 -7.51 -8.63 2.62
C HIS A 100 -8.20 -8.66 4.00
N TYR A 101 -9.30 -7.92 4.15
CA TYR A 101 -10.07 -7.89 5.41
C TYR A 101 -10.50 -9.29 5.84
N MET A 102 -11.11 -10.07 4.94
CA MET A 102 -11.57 -11.43 5.22
C MET A 102 -10.42 -12.41 5.48
N GLY A 103 -9.32 -12.26 4.73
CA GLY A 103 -8.20 -13.20 4.77
C GLY A 103 -7.20 -12.97 5.90
N GLU A 104 -6.96 -11.71 6.26
CA GLU A 104 -5.91 -11.33 7.20
C GLU A 104 -6.48 -10.65 8.46
N PHE A 105 -7.31 -9.60 8.29
CA PHE A 105 -7.77 -8.80 9.42
C PHE A 105 -8.65 -9.60 10.38
N LEU A 106 -9.64 -10.35 9.86
CA LEU A 106 -10.54 -11.13 10.72
C LEU A 106 -9.82 -12.26 11.49
N ARG A 107 -8.64 -12.67 11.02
CA ARG A 107 -7.81 -13.69 11.67
C ARG A 107 -6.91 -13.14 12.79
N GLN A 108 -6.78 -11.82 12.89
CA GLN A 108 -6.01 -11.21 13.96
C GLN A 108 -6.62 -11.49 15.33
N GLU A 109 -5.81 -11.42 16.37
CA GLU A 109 -6.25 -11.53 17.75
C GLU A 109 -7.26 -10.42 18.07
N LYS A 110 -8.14 -10.71 19.05
CA LYS A 110 -9.21 -9.79 19.43
C LYS A 110 -8.68 -8.42 19.83
N LEU A 111 -7.65 -8.37 20.68
CA LEU A 111 -7.03 -7.11 21.16
C LEU A 111 -6.47 -6.29 19.98
N THR A 112 -5.78 -6.93 19.03
CA THR A 112 -5.24 -6.25 17.84
C THR A 112 -6.36 -5.64 16.98
N LYS A 113 -7.48 -6.37 16.81
CA LYS A 113 -8.63 -5.85 16.06
C LYS A 113 -9.27 -4.66 16.78
N GLU A 114 -9.44 -4.73 18.09
CA GLU A 114 -10.00 -3.64 18.90
C GLU A 114 -9.12 -2.39 18.83
N GLU A 115 -7.80 -2.55 18.92
CA GLU A 115 -6.85 -1.43 18.80
C GLU A 115 -6.90 -0.80 17.41
N ILE A 116 -6.94 -1.60 16.33
CA ILE A 116 -7.05 -1.10 14.96
C ILE A 116 -8.37 -0.35 14.77
N TRP A 117 -9.50 -0.90 15.26
CA TRP A 117 -10.80 -0.23 15.19
C TRP A 117 -10.82 1.07 15.97
N ARG A 118 -10.26 1.08 17.19
CA ARG A 118 -10.17 2.29 18.00
C ARG A 118 -9.39 3.39 17.27
N ASN A 119 -8.22 3.07 16.73
CA ASN A 119 -7.42 4.03 15.97
C ASN A 119 -8.17 4.53 14.72
N PHE A 120 -8.86 3.65 14.01
CA PHE A 120 -9.67 4.04 12.85
C PHE A 120 -10.80 5.01 13.24
N ILE A 121 -11.52 4.73 14.34
CA ILE A 121 -12.61 5.61 14.82
C ILE A 121 -12.06 6.98 15.21
N ILE A 122 -10.92 7.03 15.89
CA ILE A 122 -10.25 8.29 16.27
C ILE A 122 -9.88 9.09 15.03
N ASP A 123 -9.20 8.48 14.07
CA ASP A 123 -8.77 9.15 12.83
C ASP A 123 -9.97 9.57 11.97
N PHE A 124 -11.02 8.76 11.91
CA PHE A 124 -12.25 9.07 11.19
C PHE A 124 -12.97 10.28 11.83
N ALA A 125 -13.16 10.27 13.15
CA ALA A 125 -13.80 11.36 13.89
C ALA A 125 -13.03 12.68 13.72
N PHE A 126 -11.70 12.63 13.87
CA PHE A 126 -10.82 13.78 13.68
C PHE A 126 -10.93 14.36 12.26
N ASN A 127 -10.81 13.50 11.24
CA ASN A 127 -10.85 13.96 9.85
C ASN A 127 -12.23 14.54 9.48
N THR A 128 -13.32 13.91 9.95
CA THR A 128 -14.69 14.39 9.70
C THR A 128 -14.89 15.74 10.35
N ALA A 129 -14.53 15.90 11.62
CA ALA A 129 -14.64 17.16 12.34
C ALA A 129 -13.79 18.28 11.67
N SER A 130 -12.59 17.94 11.20
CA SER A 130 -11.71 18.89 10.50
C SER A 130 -12.31 19.37 9.17
N ILE A 131 -12.96 18.48 8.40
CA ILE A 131 -13.65 18.85 7.15
C ILE A 131 -14.82 19.80 7.43
N GLU A 132 -15.50 19.64 8.55
CA GLU A 132 -16.61 20.50 9.00
C GLU A 132 -16.13 21.83 9.62
N GLY A 133 -14.82 22.09 9.62
CA GLY A 133 -14.22 23.32 10.11
C GLY A 133 -14.02 23.35 11.62
N ASN A 134 -14.10 22.24 12.32
CA ASN A 134 -13.78 22.15 13.74
C ASN A 134 -12.26 22.25 13.96
N THR A 135 -11.86 22.96 15.00
CA THR A 135 -10.45 23.21 15.37
C THR A 135 -9.90 22.22 16.40
N ILE A 136 -10.68 21.20 16.78
CA ILE A 136 -10.23 20.16 17.71
C ILE A 136 -8.97 19.46 17.18
N ASN A 137 -7.98 19.26 18.05
CA ASN A 137 -6.78 18.54 17.66
C ASN A 137 -6.89 17.03 17.93
N LEU A 138 -5.98 16.24 17.31
CA LEU A 138 -6.01 14.78 17.40
C LEU A 138 -5.84 14.28 18.85
N ALA A 139 -5.08 14.99 19.70
CA ALA A 139 -4.90 14.60 21.11
C ALA A 139 -6.21 14.73 21.88
N GLU A 140 -6.94 15.83 21.68
CA GLU A 140 -8.26 16.05 22.29
C GLU A 140 -9.27 14.99 21.87
N VAL A 141 -9.28 14.59 20.57
CA VAL A 141 -10.16 13.50 20.12
C VAL A 141 -9.81 12.16 20.81
N ARG A 142 -8.51 11.90 21.04
CA ARG A 142 -8.06 10.67 21.74
C ARG A 142 -8.45 10.62 23.21
N GLU A 143 -8.58 11.78 23.84
CA GLU A 143 -9.04 11.88 25.25
C GLU A 143 -10.56 11.68 25.39
N LEU A 144 -11.32 11.94 24.33
CA LEU A 144 -12.78 11.82 24.32
C LEU A 144 -13.27 10.38 24.00
N LEU A 145 -12.43 9.54 23.40
CA LEU A 145 -12.73 8.18 22.93
C LEU A 145 -11.86 7.12 23.63
#